data_a55f59b09759fd539ddfd30fed3783a1
#
_entry.id   a55f59b09759fd539ddfd30fed3783a1
#
_cell.length_a   1.000
_cell.length_b   1.000
_cell.length_c   1.000
_cell.angle_alpha   90.00
_cell.angle_beta   90.00
_cell.angle_gamma   90.00
#
_symmetry.space_group_name_H-M   'P 1'
#
loop_
_entity.id
_entity.type
_entity.pdbx_description
1 polymer ?
#
loop_
_entity_poly.entity_id
_entity_poly.type
_entity_poly.pdbx_seq_one_letter_code
_entity_poly.pdbx_strand_id
1 'polypeptide(L)'
;MKLGPFRLSVLALALLIPASLVAIVLFLMVYSLPVFKFSGLHFFTDINWNFGDTEDDPVMTRGMLVPGGASYGILVFIAGTILSSAIAIIIAVPLSIGAAIFLAEAVPPKIRPALSMLVELVAVVPSIVFGLWGIWVLIPFIGHYLSPTGNGYGLLAASVVLALMITPIIATTLLDALMQVPKENRESAFALGATHFEVVSKAMMPMVRATLIGGIVLALGRALGETMAVAMVSGGGVNILPTSIFSPISSIASFIVNNLDSSQGDSTNMSVYAIAAVALVLFLITLAVNAAAKLLSSGALHVRKRQH
;
A
#
# COMPACT_ATOMS: atom_id res chain seq x y z
N MET A 1 -12.86 13.71 38.73
CA MET A 1 -11.84 14.71 38.37
C MET A 1 -12.42 15.59 37.27
N LYS A 2 -12.78 16.87 37.55
CA LYS A 2 -13.32 17.78 36.54
C LYS A 2 -12.19 18.11 35.54
N LEU A 3 -12.38 17.71 34.29
CA LEU A 3 -11.45 18.06 33.22
C LEU A 3 -11.50 19.59 33.01
N GLY A 4 -10.38 20.28 33.19
CA GLY A 4 -10.30 21.72 32.90
C GLY A 4 -10.60 22.00 31.42
N PRO A 5 -11.02 23.24 31.07
CA PRO A 5 -11.44 23.56 29.69
C PRO A 5 -10.37 23.25 28.64
N PHE A 6 -9.11 23.43 28.94
CA PHE A 6 -7.98 23.05 28.06
C PHE A 6 -7.92 21.53 27.78
N ARG A 7 -8.11 20.69 28.79
CA ARG A 7 -8.12 19.23 28.61
C ARG A 7 -9.34 18.77 27.80
N LEU A 8 -10.48 19.46 27.95
CA LEU A 8 -11.68 19.15 27.19
C LEU A 8 -11.51 19.50 25.70
N SER A 9 -10.89 20.64 25.39
CA SER A 9 -10.59 21.01 24.00
C SER A 9 -9.58 20.07 23.34
N VAL A 10 -8.52 19.68 24.04
CA VAL A 10 -7.55 18.70 23.53
C VAL A 10 -8.20 17.32 23.31
N LEU A 11 -9.06 16.87 24.22
CA LEU A 11 -9.81 15.62 24.07
C LEU A 11 -10.75 15.69 22.86
N ALA A 12 -11.49 16.79 22.69
CA ALA A 12 -12.38 16.96 21.55
C ALA A 12 -11.63 16.91 20.21
N LEU A 13 -10.49 17.60 20.12
CA LEU A 13 -9.62 17.56 18.93
C LEU A 13 -9.05 16.14 18.69
N ALA A 14 -8.62 15.45 19.75
CA ALA A 14 -8.10 14.08 19.64
C ALA A 14 -9.17 13.08 19.19
N LEU A 15 -10.44 13.29 19.57
CA LEU A 15 -11.55 12.43 19.16
C LEU A 15 -12.06 12.73 17.75
N LEU A 16 -11.77 13.91 17.20
CA LEU A 16 -12.23 14.29 15.86
C LEU A 16 -11.68 13.35 14.77
N ILE A 17 -10.41 12.96 14.86
CA ILE A 17 -9.78 12.05 13.88
C ILE A 17 -10.44 10.66 13.89
N PRO A 18 -10.55 9.93 15.01
CA PRO A 18 -11.23 8.64 15.00
C PRO A 18 -12.72 8.77 14.68
N ALA A 19 -13.38 9.86 15.09
CA ALA A 19 -14.79 10.09 14.76
C ALA A 19 -15.01 10.30 13.25
N SER A 20 -14.12 11.06 12.57
CA SER A 20 -14.20 11.24 11.12
C SER A 20 -13.96 9.91 10.37
N LEU A 21 -13.03 9.09 10.84
CA LEU A 21 -12.78 7.76 10.27
C LEU A 21 -14.02 6.86 10.40
N VAL A 22 -14.63 6.82 11.58
CA VAL A 22 -15.89 6.07 11.79
C VAL A 22 -17.00 6.59 10.89
N ALA A 23 -17.15 7.91 10.77
CA ALA A 23 -18.16 8.51 9.90
C ALA A 23 -17.95 8.13 8.43
N ILE A 24 -16.71 8.16 7.92
CA ILE A 24 -16.38 7.72 6.55
C ILE A 24 -16.74 6.25 6.35
N VAL A 25 -16.39 5.38 7.29
CA VAL A 25 -16.68 3.95 7.19
C VAL A 25 -18.19 3.70 7.18
N LEU A 26 -18.94 4.35 8.06
CA LEU A 26 -20.42 4.25 8.09
C LEU A 26 -21.02 4.76 6.78
N PHE A 27 -20.54 5.89 6.26
CA PHE A 27 -20.94 6.40 4.97
C PHE A 27 -20.71 5.36 3.85
N LEU A 28 -19.49 4.83 3.74
CA LEU A 28 -19.18 3.81 2.72
C LEU A 28 -20.03 2.54 2.89
N MET A 29 -20.28 2.10 4.13
CA MET A 29 -21.13 0.94 4.39
C MET A 29 -22.57 1.17 3.90
N VAL A 30 -23.16 2.33 4.20
CA VAL A 30 -24.52 2.65 3.76
C VAL A 30 -24.60 2.76 2.24
N TYR A 31 -23.64 3.45 1.62
CA TYR A 31 -23.62 3.65 0.17
C TYR A 31 -23.27 2.37 -0.62
N SER A 32 -22.61 1.41 -0.03
CA SER A 32 -22.31 0.13 -0.70
C SER A 32 -23.45 -0.90 -0.64
N LEU A 33 -24.43 -0.72 0.25
CA LEU A 33 -25.52 -1.68 0.45
C LEU A 33 -26.31 -2.02 -0.84
N PRO A 34 -26.65 -1.06 -1.73
CA PRO A 34 -27.37 -1.38 -2.97
C PRO A 34 -26.59 -2.36 -3.85
N VAL A 35 -25.30 -2.15 -4.02
CA VAL A 35 -24.45 -3.02 -4.85
C VAL A 35 -24.31 -4.41 -4.26
N PHE A 36 -24.16 -4.53 -2.95
CA PHE A 36 -24.10 -5.84 -2.29
C PHE A 36 -25.44 -6.61 -2.39
N LYS A 37 -26.57 -5.90 -2.39
CA LYS A 37 -27.88 -6.51 -2.65
C LYS A 37 -28.03 -6.94 -4.11
N PHE A 38 -27.51 -6.16 -5.05
CA PHE A 38 -27.57 -6.44 -6.47
C PHE A 38 -26.64 -7.59 -6.88
N SER A 39 -25.36 -7.52 -6.55
CA SER A 39 -24.33 -8.47 -6.98
C SER A 39 -24.15 -9.64 -6.02
N GLY A 40 -24.50 -9.49 -4.73
CA GLY A 40 -24.27 -10.51 -3.70
C GLY A 40 -22.77 -10.89 -3.59
N LEU A 41 -22.51 -12.19 -3.46
CA LEU A 41 -21.14 -12.72 -3.40
C LEU A 41 -20.39 -12.61 -4.73
N HIS A 42 -21.09 -12.50 -5.85
CA HIS A 42 -20.48 -12.30 -7.18
C HIS A 42 -19.66 -11.02 -7.26
N PHE A 43 -19.99 -10.01 -6.44
CA PHE A 43 -19.20 -8.79 -6.32
C PHE A 43 -17.72 -9.08 -6.04
N PHE A 44 -17.41 -10.05 -5.18
CA PHE A 44 -16.04 -10.41 -4.80
C PHE A 44 -15.38 -11.44 -5.70
N THR A 45 -16.16 -12.26 -6.40
CA THR A 45 -15.65 -13.42 -7.15
C THR A 45 -15.68 -13.24 -8.65
N ASP A 46 -16.47 -12.29 -9.15
CA ASP A 46 -16.54 -12.03 -10.59
C ASP A 46 -15.37 -11.14 -11.03
N ILE A 47 -14.92 -11.39 -12.26
CA ILE A 47 -13.88 -10.61 -12.93
C ILE A 47 -14.45 -9.48 -13.81
N ASN A 48 -15.77 -9.58 -14.12
CA ASN A 48 -16.40 -8.66 -15.06
C ASN A 48 -16.86 -7.39 -14.35
N TRP A 49 -16.34 -6.26 -14.82
CA TRP A 49 -16.79 -4.94 -14.42
C TRP A 49 -17.33 -4.19 -15.64
N ASN A 50 -18.57 -3.74 -15.56
CA ASN A 50 -19.21 -2.89 -16.55
C ASN A 50 -20.19 -1.95 -15.83
N PHE A 51 -20.11 -0.65 -16.08
CA PHE A 51 -21.10 0.30 -15.57
C PHE A 51 -22.46 0.17 -16.23
N GLY A 52 -22.53 -0.54 -17.36
CA GLY A 52 -23.72 -0.65 -18.18
C GLY A 52 -23.91 0.54 -19.11
N ASP A 53 -25.01 0.55 -19.83
CA ASP A 53 -25.40 1.67 -20.66
C ASP A 53 -26.10 2.71 -19.79
N THR A 54 -25.43 3.85 -19.57
CA THR A 54 -25.93 4.95 -18.75
C THR A 54 -26.72 5.99 -19.54
N GLU A 55 -26.73 5.88 -20.89
CA GLU A 55 -27.44 6.77 -21.80
C GLU A 55 -28.86 6.26 -22.09
N ASP A 56 -29.07 4.95 -22.04
CA ASP A 56 -30.36 4.32 -22.24
C ASP A 56 -31.24 4.34 -20.97
N ASP A 57 -32.53 4.04 -21.15
CA ASP A 57 -33.46 3.93 -20.02
C ASP A 57 -33.03 2.82 -19.04
N PRO A 58 -33.02 3.11 -17.73
CA PRO A 58 -32.64 2.11 -16.73
C PRO A 58 -33.58 0.89 -16.75
N VAL A 59 -32.99 -0.30 -16.60
CA VAL A 59 -33.73 -1.55 -16.58
C VAL A 59 -33.91 -2.07 -15.16
N MET A 60 -35.06 -2.69 -14.92
CA MET A 60 -35.32 -3.36 -13.65
C MET A 60 -34.64 -4.73 -13.62
N THR A 61 -33.56 -4.85 -12.87
CA THR A 61 -32.83 -6.12 -12.72
C THR A 61 -32.68 -6.45 -11.23
N ARG A 62 -33.04 -7.68 -10.86
CA ARG A 62 -33.01 -8.15 -9.44
C ARG A 62 -33.74 -7.25 -8.46
N GLY A 63 -34.83 -6.61 -8.91
CA GLY A 63 -35.64 -5.71 -8.08
C GLY A 63 -35.06 -4.32 -7.86
N MET A 64 -34.07 -3.91 -8.62
CA MET A 64 -33.45 -2.59 -8.60
C MET A 64 -33.38 -2.00 -10.01
N LEU A 65 -33.49 -0.66 -10.11
CA LEU A 65 -33.22 0.08 -11.33
C LEU A 65 -31.71 0.21 -11.47
N VAL A 66 -31.17 -0.30 -12.59
CA VAL A 66 -29.74 -0.29 -12.91
C VAL A 66 -29.55 0.02 -14.38
N PRO A 67 -28.38 0.55 -14.80
CA PRO A 67 -28.06 0.67 -16.22
C PRO A 67 -28.07 -0.68 -16.93
N GLY A 68 -28.52 -0.71 -18.16
CA GLY A 68 -28.59 -1.93 -18.98
C GLY A 68 -27.22 -2.61 -19.09
N GLY A 69 -27.13 -3.91 -18.76
CA GLY A 69 -25.89 -4.67 -18.82
C GLY A 69 -24.87 -4.37 -17.72
N ALA A 70 -25.23 -3.66 -16.66
CA ALA A 70 -24.34 -3.39 -15.53
C ALA A 70 -23.90 -4.67 -14.81
N SER A 71 -22.62 -4.76 -14.50
CA SER A 71 -21.97 -5.84 -13.75
C SER A 71 -20.84 -5.29 -12.89
N TYR A 72 -20.77 -5.69 -11.64
CA TYR A 72 -19.82 -5.13 -10.68
C TYR A 72 -19.01 -6.25 -10.00
N GLY A 73 -17.98 -6.76 -10.70
CA GLY A 73 -17.01 -7.73 -10.18
C GLY A 73 -15.67 -7.07 -9.87
N ILE A 74 -15.15 -7.23 -8.64
CA ILE A 74 -13.94 -6.51 -8.19
C ILE A 74 -12.70 -7.39 -8.09
N LEU A 75 -12.78 -8.67 -8.43
CA LEU A 75 -11.68 -9.62 -8.24
C LEU A 75 -10.38 -9.16 -8.93
N VAL A 76 -10.49 -8.61 -10.14
CA VAL A 76 -9.34 -8.12 -10.92
C VAL A 76 -8.61 -6.99 -10.17
N PHE A 77 -9.35 -6.06 -9.57
CA PHE A 77 -8.78 -4.92 -8.84
C PHE A 77 -8.16 -5.34 -7.52
N ILE A 78 -8.77 -6.31 -6.82
CA ILE A 78 -8.20 -6.93 -5.61
C ILE A 78 -6.87 -7.60 -5.98
N ALA A 79 -6.86 -8.43 -7.03
CA ALA A 79 -5.67 -9.11 -7.50
C ALA A 79 -4.57 -8.09 -7.89
N GLY A 80 -4.91 -7.05 -8.67
CA GLY A 80 -3.97 -5.99 -9.04
C GLY A 80 -3.35 -5.29 -7.84
N THR A 81 -4.16 -4.95 -6.83
CA THR A 81 -3.70 -4.28 -5.60
C THR A 81 -2.77 -5.18 -4.78
N ILE A 82 -3.17 -6.42 -4.54
CA ILE A 82 -2.40 -7.36 -3.69
C ILE A 82 -1.10 -7.75 -4.38
N LEU A 83 -1.15 -8.12 -5.67
CA LEU A 83 0.03 -8.59 -6.39
C LEU A 83 1.06 -7.48 -6.58
N SER A 84 0.63 -6.26 -6.96
CA SER A 84 1.56 -5.13 -7.11
C SER A 84 2.23 -4.75 -5.79
N SER A 85 1.47 -4.70 -4.70
CA SER A 85 2.01 -4.39 -3.37
C SER A 85 2.91 -5.50 -2.84
N ALA A 86 2.56 -6.77 -3.06
CA ALA A 86 3.40 -7.92 -2.64
C ALA A 86 4.76 -7.92 -3.37
N ILE A 87 4.75 -7.74 -4.69
CA ILE A 87 6.00 -7.68 -5.47
C ILE A 87 6.80 -6.44 -5.06
N ALA A 88 6.16 -5.30 -4.84
CA ALA A 88 6.83 -4.09 -4.36
C ALA A 88 7.54 -4.31 -3.02
N ILE A 89 6.93 -5.00 -2.06
CA ILE A 89 7.54 -5.34 -0.78
C ILE A 89 8.71 -6.32 -0.96
N ILE A 90 8.57 -7.33 -1.82
CA ILE A 90 9.65 -8.29 -2.12
C ILE A 90 10.90 -7.57 -2.67
N ILE A 91 10.71 -6.53 -3.46
CA ILE A 91 11.82 -5.72 -4.00
C ILE A 91 12.32 -4.73 -2.95
N ALA A 92 11.43 -4.01 -2.28
CA ALA A 92 11.78 -2.90 -1.39
C ALA A 92 12.48 -3.36 -0.10
N VAL A 93 12.05 -4.48 0.51
CA VAL A 93 12.59 -4.93 1.80
C VAL A 93 14.09 -5.21 1.74
N PRO A 94 14.62 -6.04 0.80
CA PRO A 94 16.05 -6.28 0.74
C PRO A 94 16.85 -5.02 0.40
N LEU A 95 16.34 -4.16 -0.50
CA LEU A 95 16.99 -2.88 -0.83
C LEU A 95 17.06 -1.96 0.39
N SER A 96 15.97 -1.86 1.15
CA SER A 96 15.89 -1.02 2.35
C SER A 96 16.80 -1.52 3.47
N ILE A 97 16.85 -2.84 3.69
CA ILE A 97 17.74 -3.44 4.69
C ILE A 97 19.22 -3.16 4.29
N GLY A 98 19.55 -3.39 3.03
CA GLY A 98 20.90 -3.09 2.51
C GLY A 98 21.28 -1.62 2.67
N ALA A 99 20.38 -0.69 2.30
CA ALA A 99 20.60 0.75 2.44
C ALA A 99 20.76 1.16 3.91
N ALA A 100 19.91 0.69 4.81
CA ALA A 100 19.98 1.00 6.23
C ALA A 100 21.28 0.49 6.87
N ILE A 101 21.67 -0.75 6.60
CA ILE A 101 22.91 -1.33 7.12
C ILE A 101 24.13 -0.58 6.54
N PHE A 102 24.12 -0.29 5.25
CA PHE A 102 25.19 0.48 4.62
C PHE A 102 25.36 1.86 5.27
N LEU A 103 24.27 2.58 5.47
CA LEU A 103 24.29 3.90 6.12
C LEU A 103 24.72 3.80 7.60
N ALA A 104 24.28 2.75 8.32
CA ALA A 104 24.61 2.59 9.73
C ALA A 104 26.07 2.19 9.97
N GLU A 105 26.63 1.29 9.12
CA GLU A 105 27.90 0.63 9.38
C GLU A 105 29.06 1.07 8.48
N ALA A 106 28.80 1.32 7.19
CA ALA A 106 29.85 1.61 6.23
C ALA A 106 30.13 3.11 6.06
N VAL A 107 29.12 3.95 6.32
CA VAL A 107 29.22 5.39 6.08
C VAL A 107 29.83 6.10 7.30
N PRO A 108 30.91 6.91 7.10
CA PRO A 108 31.48 7.72 8.16
C PRO A 108 30.44 8.67 8.82
N PRO A 109 30.52 8.87 10.17
CA PRO A 109 29.53 9.67 10.88
C PRO A 109 29.37 11.11 10.35
N LYS A 110 30.42 11.66 9.74
CA LYS A 110 30.41 13.05 9.21
C LYS A 110 29.52 13.24 7.98
N ILE A 111 29.43 12.23 7.11
CA ILE A 111 28.65 12.31 5.85
C ILE A 111 27.34 11.55 5.91
N ARG A 112 27.13 10.71 6.92
CA ARG A 112 25.89 9.95 7.13
C ARG A 112 24.64 10.82 7.15
N PRO A 113 24.57 11.97 7.88
CA PRO A 113 23.40 12.82 7.88
C PRO A 113 23.03 13.34 6.50
N ALA A 114 24.02 13.67 5.65
CA ALA A 114 23.75 14.12 4.29
C ALA A 114 23.20 13.00 3.41
N LEU A 115 23.69 11.77 3.54
CA LEU A 115 23.20 10.63 2.77
C LEU A 115 21.82 10.15 3.25
N SER A 116 21.57 10.14 4.57
CA SER A 116 20.22 9.82 5.09
C SER A 116 19.19 10.86 4.65
N MET A 117 19.55 12.15 4.65
CA MET A 117 18.69 13.22 4.11
C MET A 117 18.33 12.97 2.63
N LEU A 118 19.27 12.52 1.80
CA LEU A 118 18.97 12.19 0.40
C LEU A 118 17.96 11.05 0.28
N VAL A 119 18.06 10.03 1.13
CA VAL A 119 17.06 8.94 1.18
C VAL A 119 15.69 9.47 1.64
N GLU A 120 15.65 10.33 2.65
CA GLU A 120 14.42 10.96 3.13
C GLU A 120 13.76 11.84 2.07
N LEU A 121 14.56 12.59 1.29
CA LEU A 121 14.05 13.43 0.20
C LEU A 121 13.28 12.61 -0.84
N VAL A 122 13.71 11.38 -1.13
CA VAL A 122 12.98 10.46 -2.03
C VAL A 122 11.58 10.14 -1.48
N ALA A 123 11.41 10.00 -0.16
CA ALA A 123 10.11 9.74 0.46
C ALA A 123 9.12 10.91 0.35
N VAL A 124 9.63 12.15 0.20
CA VAL A 124 8.83 13.38 0.11
C VAL A 124 8.40 13.69 -1.34
N VAL A 125 9.03 13.06 -2.34
CA VAL A 125 8.68 13.25 -3.75
C VAL A 125 7.21 12.93 -3.99
N PRO A 126 6.41 13.83 -4.64
CA PRO A 126 5.02 13.55 -4.99
C PRO A 126 4.91 12.30 -5.87
N SER A 127 3.90 11.45 -5.60
CA SER A 127 3.73 10.17 -6.30
C SER A 127 3.57 10.33 -7.82
N ILE A 128 2.98 11.43 -8.27
CA ILE A 128 2.85 11.74 -9.70
C ILE A 128 4.20 11.84 -10.41
N VAL A 129 5.25 12.31 -9.72
CA VAL A 129 6.61 12.40 -10.30
C VAL A 129 7.17 11.01 -10.56
N PHE A 130 6.95 10.06 -9.64
CA PHE A 130 7.32 8.66 -9.86
C PHE A 130 6.54 8.04 -11.03
N GLY A 131 5.25 8.38 -11.16
CA GLY A 131 4.44 7.95 -12.31
C GLY A 131 4.97 8.48 -13.63
N LEU A 132 5.30 9.78 -13.70
CA LEU A 132 5.90 10.41 -14.89
C LEU A 132 7.26 9.79 -15.21
N TRP A 133 8.14 9.62 -14.23
CA TRP A 133 9.40 8.92 -14.40
C TRP A 133 9.17 7.49 -14.92
N GLY A 134 8.16 6.82 -14.38
CA GLY A 134 7.76 5.48 -14.83
C GLY A 134 7.40 5.45 -16.32
N ILE A 135 6.58 6.40 -16.78
CA ILE A 135 6.19 6.50 -18.20
C ILE A 135 7.39 6.77 -19.11
N TRP A 136 8.25 7.72 -18.73
CA TRP A 136 9.33 8.18 -19.61
C TRP A 136 10.57 7.29 -19.57
N VAL A 137 10.83 6.60 -18.48
CA VAL A 137 12.05 5.82 -18.29
C VAL A 137 11.76 4.33 -18.12
N LEU A 138 10.93 3.97 -17.14
CA LEU A 138 10.73 2.58 -16.74
C LEU A 138 9.96 1.77 -17.78
N ILE A 139 8.87 2.33 -18.32
CA ILE A 139 8.03 1.64 -19.31
C ILE A 139 8.78 1.39 -20.62
N PRO A 140 9.49 2.36 -21.23
CA PRO A 140 10.34 2.09 -22.39
C PRO A 140 11.43 1.06 -22.11
N PHE A 141 12.05 1.12 -20.92
CA PHE A 141 13.06 0.14 -20.52
C PHE A 141 12.47 -1.29 -20.40
N ILE A 142 11.35 -1.44 -19.70
CA ILE A 142 10.68 -2.75 -19.59
C ILE A 142 10.23 -3.24 -20.97
N GLY A 143 9.60 -2.39 -21.77
CA GLY A 143 9.09 -2.76 -23.10
C GLY A 143 10.19 -3.20 -24.04
N HIS A 144 11.34 -2.53 -24.02
CA HIS A 144 12.43 -2.84 -24.95
C HIS A 144 13.29 -4.02 -24.51
N TYR A 145 13.57 -4.16 -23.21
CA TYR A 145 14.55 -5.12 -22.72
C TYR A 145 13.99 -6.34 -21.99
N LEU A 146 12.78 -6.24 -21.42
CA LEU A 146 12.24 -7.26 -20.52
C LEU A 146 10.94 -7.89 -21.04
N SER A 147 10.08 -7.10 -21.68
CA SER A 147 8.75 -7.57 -22.09
C SER A 147 8.78 -8.35 -23.39
N PRO A 148 8.25 -9.59 -23.44
CA PRO A 148 8.16 -10.35 -24.68
C PRO A 148 7.24 -9.72 -25.74
N THR A 149 6.29 -8.86 -25.29
CA THR A 149 5.30 -8.21 -26.17
C THR A 149 5.67 -6.81 -26.58
N GLY A 150 6.79 -6.27 -26.10
CA GLY A 150 7.18 -4.88 -26.30
C GLY A 150 6.37 -3.86 -25.49
N ASN A 151 5.38 -4.30 -24.71
CA ASN A 151 4.59 -3.44 -23.82
C ASN A 151 5.23 -3.39 -22.44
N GLY A 152 5.57 -2.19 -21.96
CA GLY A 152 6.15 -1.99 -20.62
C GLY A 152 5.15 -1.64 -19.53
N TYR A 153 3.90 -1.33 -19.89
CA TYR A 153 2.83 -1.11 -18.91
C TYR A 153 2.39 -2.42 -18.25
N GLY A 154 2.14 -2.39 -16.96
CA GLY A 154 1.57 -3.54 -16.27
C GLY A 154 2.04 -3.73 -14.83
N LEU A 155 1.88 -4.96 -14.35
CA LEU A 155 2.13 -5.35 -12.96
C LEU A 155 3.58 -5.07 -12.54
N LEU A 156 4.56 -5.38 -13.38
CA LEU A 156 5.98 -5.16 -13.07
C LEU A 156 6.29 -3.66 -12.93
N ALA A 157 5.85 -2.82 -13.88
CA ALA A 157 6.08 -1.38 -13.83
C ALA A 157 5.46 -0.76 -12.57
N ALA A 158 4.20 -1.12 -12.26
CA ALA A 158 3.53 -0.67 -11.05
C ALA A 158 4.29 -1.10 -9.79
N SER A 159 4.73 -2.36 -9.73
CA SER A 159 5.46 -2.90 -8.58
C SER A 159 6.82 -2.24 -8.36
N VAL A 160 7.57 -1.94 -9.42
CA VAL A 160 8.88 -1.27 -9.32
C VAL A 160 8.71 0.17 -8.87
N VAL A 161 7.74 0.90 -9.41
CA VAL A 161 7.45 2.27 -8.97
C VAL A 161 7.04 2.29 -7.49
N LEU A 162 6.15 1.39 -7.07
CA LEU A 162 5.77 1.24 -5.67
C LEU A 162 6.98 0.91 -4.79
N ALA A 163 7.85 -0.02 -5.23
CA ALA A 163 9.06 -0.40 -4.48
C ALA A 163 9.98 0.79 -4.25
N LEU A 164 10.21 1.63 -5.28
CA LEU A 164 11.03 2.83 -5.14
C LEU A 164 10.44 3.82 -4.13
N MET A 165 9.12 3.96 -4.10
CA MET A 165 8.43 4.89 -3.19
C MET A 165 8.45 4.42 -1.73
N ILE A 166 8.38 3.10 -1.49
CA ILE A 166 8.30 2.56 -0.13
C ILE A 166 9.68 2.22 0.45
N THR A 167 10.70 2.03 -0.39
CA THR A 167 12.08 1.74 0.05
C THR A 167 12.61 2.75 1.07
N PRO A 168 12.53 4.07 0.86
CA PRO A 168 13.05 5.04 1.82
C PRO A 168 12.35 4.96 3.18
N ILE A 169 11.05 4.66 3.23
CA ILE A 169 10.28 4.56 4.48
C ILE A 169 10.84 3.42 5.36
N ILE A 170 11.07 2.27 4.76
CA ILE A 170 11.61 1.11 5.48
C ILE A 170 13.07 1.37 5.85
N ALA A 171 13.87 1.94 4.93
CA ALA A 171 15.29 2.19 5.13
C ALA A 171 15.54 3.19 6.27
N THR A 172 14.84 4.32 6.30
CA THR A 172 15.00 5.32 7.37
C THR A 172 14.52 4.80 8.72
N THR A 173 13.36 4.12 8.74
CA THR A 173 12.85 3.51 9.98
C THR A 173 13.83 2.48 10.56
N LEU A 174 14.44 1.67 9.70
CA LEU A 174 15.44 0.68 10.14
C LEU A 174 16.76 1.34 10.53
N LEU A 175 17.22 2.35 9.78
CA LEU A 175 18.44 3.10 10.09
C LEU A 175 18.34 3.72 11.47
N ASP A 176 17.23 4.41 11.79
CA ASP A 176 16.99 5.05 13.09
C ASP A 176 17.02 4.00 14.22
N ALA A 177 16.43 2.84 13.99
CA ALA A 177 16.46 1.76 14.97
C ALA A 177 17.88 1.19 15.17
N LEU A 178 18.64 0.98 14.10
CA LEU A 178 20.05 0.51 14.17
C LEU A 178 20.95 1.50 14.90
N MET A 179 20.72 2.80 14.71
CA MET A 179 21.47 3.85 15.39
C MET A 179 21.16 3.93 16.89
N GLN A 180 20.01 3.45 17.34
CA GLN A 180 19.61 3.41 18.74
C GLN A 180 20.09 2.15 19.47
N VAL A 181 20.73 1.17 18.76
CA VAL A 181 21.32 0.00 19.42
C VAL A 181 22.48 0.43 20.32
N PRO A 182 22.49 0.08 21.64
CA PRO A 182 23.57 0.43 22.56
C PRO A 182 24.93 -0.04 22.05
N LYS A 183 25.96 0.81 22.19
CA LYS A 183 27.32 0.50 21.75
C LYS A 183 27.90 -0.71 22.48
N GLU A 184 27.52 -0.90 23.72
CA GLU A 184 27.95 -2.01 24.57
C GLU A 184 27.60 -3.37 23.95
N ASN A 185 26.46 -3.49 23.29
CA ASN A 185 26.04 -4.72 22.62
C ASN A 185 26.94 -5.04 21.41
N ARG A 186 27.38 -4.00 20.70
CA ARG A 186 28.30 -4.14 19.56
C ARG A 186 29.70 -4.51 20.04
N GLU A 187 30.20 -3.80 21.04
CA GLU A 187 31.54 -4.00 21.62
C GLU A 187 31.66 -5.38 22.27
N SER A 188 30.62 -5.83 22.99
CA SER A 188 30.55 -7.17 23.58
C SER A 188 30.62 -8.26 22.51
N ALA A 189 29.91 -8.09 21.38
CA ALA A 189 29.94 -9.05 20.27
C ALA A 189 31.34 -9.11 19.63
N PHE A 190 32.00 -7.96 19.42
CA PHE A 190 33.39 -7.91 18.93
C PHE A 190 34.36 -8.53 19.92
N ALA A 191 34.20 -8.31 21.21
CA ALA A 191 35.05 -8.92 22.25
C ALA A 191 34.99 -10.45 22.27
N LEU A 192 33.84 -11.02 21.83
CA LEU A 192 33.67 -12.46 21.64
C LEU A 192 34.21 -12.98 20.31
N GLY A 193 34.88 -12.12 19.50
CA GLY A 193 35.49 -12.50 18.22
C GLY A 193 34.51 -12.49 17.03
N ALA A 194 33.33 -11.90 17.17
CA ALA A 194 32.38 -11.82 16.07
C ALA A 194 32.87 -10.90 14.94
N THR A 195 32.67 -11.30 13.68
CA THR A 195 32.92 -10.48 12.50
C THR A 195 31.85 -9.34 12.41
N HIS A 196 32.15 -8.29 11.63
CA HIS A 196 31.19 -7.21 11.40
C HIS A 196 29.83 -7.71 10.91
N PHE A 197 29.81 -8.66 9.99
CA PHE A 197 28.57 -9.29 9.50
C PHE A 197 27.80 -10.00 10.61
N GLU A 198 28.50 -10.70 11.49
CA GLU A 198 27.87 -11.41 12.63
C GLU A 198 27.33 -10.42 13.68
N VAL A 199 28.03 -9.33 13.96
CA VAL A 199 27.54 -8.28 14.84
C VAL A 199 26.22 -7.70 14.31
N VAL A 200 26.18 -7.35 13.03
CA VAL A 200 24.95 -6.84 12.41
C VAL A 200 23.84 -7.88 12.41
N SER A 201 24.11 -9.09 11.89
CA SER A 201 23.09 -10.11 11.65
C SER A 201 22.61 -10.80 12.92
N LYS A 202 23.52 -11.08 13.90
CA LYS A 202 23.23 -11.86 15.11
C LYS A 202 23.02 -11.02 16.37
N ALA A 203 23.64 -9.82 16.45
CA ALA A 203 23.51 -8.96 17.62
C ALA A 203 22.51 -7.80 17.38
N MET A 204 22.65 -7.03 16.29
CA MET A 204 21.88 -5.82 16.07
C MET A 204 20.50 -6.10 15.47
N MET A 205 20.41 -6.85 14.34
CA MET A 205 19.15 -7.09 13.62
C MET A 205 18.06 -7.75 14.49
N PRO A 206 18.36 -8.73 15.36
CA PRO A 206 17.35 -9.28 16.27
C PRO A 206 16.77 -8.26 17.23
N MET A 207 17.52 -7.22 17.61
CA MET A 207 17.07 -6.16 18.51
C MET A 207 16.09 -5.21 17.84
N VAL A 208 16.30 -4.94 16.55
CA VAL A 208 15.51 -3.96 15.77
C VAL A 208 14.44 -4.60 14.89
N ARG A 209 14.30 -5.93 14.90
CA ARG A 209 13.34 -6.64 14.03
C ARG A 209 11.89 -6.18 14.18
N ALA A 210 11.48 -5.82 15.40
CA ALA A 210 10.12 -5.33 15.63
C ALA A 210 9.88 -3.98 14.93
N THR A 211 10.88 -3.08 14.95
CA THR A 211 10.84 -1.81 14.24
C THR A 211 10.89 -2.01 12.73
N LEU A 212 11.72 -2.95 12.23
CA LEU A 212 11.74 -3.32 10.83
C LEU A 212 10.35 -3.81 10.36
N ILE A 213 9.72 -4.72 11.10
CA ILE A 213 8.37 -5.19 10.78
C ILE A 213 7.38 -4.02 10.79
N GLY A 214 7.46 -3.13 11.77
CA GLY A 214 6.65 -1.91 11.82
C GLY A 214 6.83 -1.01 10.59
N GLY A 215 8.07 -0.81 10.16
CA GLY A 215 8.40 -0.07 8.94
C GLY A 215 7.84 -0.73 7.67
N ILE A 216 7.94 -2.06 7.56
CA ILE A 216 7.36 -2.82 6.44
C ILE A 216 5.83 -2.67 6.41
N VAL A 217 5.17 -2.74 7.57
CA VAL A 217 3.70 -2.56 7.67
C VAL A 217 3.28 -1.17 7.24
N LEU A 218 3.99 -0.14 7.71
CA LEU A 218 3.73 1.24 7.31
C LEU A 218 3.90 1.44 5.79
N ALA A 219 4.96 0.88 5.25
CA ALA A 219 5.25 0.91 3.81
C ALA A 219 4.19 0.16 2.99
N LEU A 220 3.72 -1.00 3.48
CA LEU A 220 2.67 -1.78 2.82
C LEU A 220 1.33 -1.04 2.83
N GLY A 221 0.98 -0.38 3.95
CA GLY A 221 -0.21 0.47 4.00
C GLY A 221 -0.17 1.59 2.97
N ARG A 222 0.99 2.21 2.74
CA ARG A 222 1.20 3.21 1.69
C ARG A 222 1.06 2.60 0.30
N ALA A 223 1.67 1.44 0.04
CA ALA A 223 1.62 0.77 -1.26
C ALA A 223 0.21 0.36 -1.67
N LEU A 224 -0.60 -0.15 -0.72
CA LEU A 224 -2.00 -0.53 -0.96
C LEU A 224 -2.89 0.65 -1.34
N GLY A 225 -2.59 1.84 -0.81
CA GLY A 225 -3.36 3.07 -1.07
C GLY A 225 -2.82 3.93 -2.21
N GLU A 226 -1.72 3.52 -2.88
CA GLU A 226 -1.12 4.33 -3.93
C GLU A 226 -2.02 4.38 -5.17
N THR A 227 -2.30 5.59 -5.61
CA THR A 227 -3.31 5.86 -6.62
C THR A 227 -2.69 6.34 -7.93
N MET A 228 -2.05 7.54 -7.88
CA MET A 228 -1.65 8.25 -9.10
C MET A 228 -0.46 7.58 -9.80
N ALA A 229 0.58 7.21 -9.06
CA ALA A 229 1.73 6.55 -9.65
C ALA A 229 1.35 5.22 -10.32
N VAL A 230 0.51 4.42 -9.65
CA VAL A 230 0.02 3.15 -10.20
C VAL A 230 -0.89 3.36 -11.40
N ALA A 231 -1.84 4.31 -11.33
CA ALA A 231 -2.74 4.61 -12.46
C ALA A 231 -1.98 4.92 -13.75
N MET A 232 -0.83 5.61 -13.63
CA MET A 232 -0.02 6.03 -14.77
C MET A 232 0.78 4.91 -15.43
N VAL A 233 1.17 3.85 -14.69
CA VAL A 233 2.09 2.82 -15.19
C VAL A 233 1.49 1.42 -15.27
N SER A 234 0.30 1.21 -14.72
CA SER A 234 -0.33 -0.12 -14.61
C SER A 234 -0.98 -0.64 -15.90
N GLY A 235 -1.23 0.25 -16.85
CA GLY A 235 -1.87 -0.12 -18.12
C GLY A 235 -3.38 -0.30 -18.09
N GLY A 236 -4.04 -0.06 -16.94
CA GLY A 236 -5.49 0.02 -16.81
C GLY A 236 -6.27 -1.27 -17.13
N GLY A 237 -5.69 -2.44 -16.86
CA GLY A 237 -6.35 -3.72 -17.15
C GLY A 237 -7.67 -3.88 -16.36
N VAL A 238 -8.77 -4.08 -17.09
CA VAL A 238 -10.11 -4.35 -16.56
C VAL A 238 -10.59 -5.67 -17.15
N ASN A 239 -11.36 -6.45 -16.39
CA ASN A 239 -11.98 -7.71 -16.84
C ASN A 239 -11.00 -8.85 -17.23
N ILE A 240 -9.71 -8.70 -16.90
CA ILE A 240 -8.68 -9.69 -17.18
C ILE A 240 -7.79 -9.84 -15.96
N LEU A 241 -7.69 -11.07 -15.43
CA LEU A 241 -6.72 -11.36 -14.37
C LEU A 241 -5.30 -11.36 -14.95
N PRO A 242 -4.32 -10.84 -14.21
CA PRO A 242 -2.94 -10.86 -14.64
C PRO A 242 -2.40 -12.30 -14.70
N THR A 243 -2.01 -12.75 -15.89
CA THR A 243 -1.39 -14.05 -16.12
C THR A 243 0.13 -14.01 -16.14
N SER A 244 0.68 -12.79 -16.22
CA SER A 244 2.11 -12.51 -16.27
C SER A 244 2.43 -11.23 -15.49
N ILE A 245 3.70 -11.09 -15.09
CA ILE A 245 4.21 -9.83 -14.49
C ILE A 245 4.15 -8.65 -15.49
N PHE A 246 4.02 -8.92 -16.79
CA PHE A 246 3.87 -7.91 -17.84
C PHE A 246 2.39 -7.62 -18.18
N SER A 247 1.44 -8.33 -17.56
CA SER A 247 0.02 -8.09 -17.81
C SER A 247 -0.40 -6.72 -17.30
N PRO A 248 -1.22 -5.98 -18.07
CA PRO A 248 -1.90 -4.80 -17.57
C PRO A 248 -2.74 -5.12 -16.34
N ILE A 249 -2.74 -4.22 -15.38
CA ILE A 249 -3.55 -4.33 -14.15
C ILE A 249 -4.25 -3.01 -13.84
N SER A 250 -5.24 -3.07 -12.98
CA SER A 250 -5.75 -1.91 -12.24
C SER A 250 -5.73 -2.23 -10.74
N SER A 251 -5.22 -1.31 -9.93
CA SER A 251 -5.42 -1.40 -8.48
C SER A 251 -6.79 -0.82 -8.11
N ILE A 252 -7.30 -1.18 -6.93
CA ILE A 252 -8.56 -0.62 -6.41
C ILE A 252 -8.47 0.92 -6.37
N ALA A 253 -7.38 1.47 -5.84
CA ALA A 253 -7.20 2.91 -5.71
C ALA A 253 -7.12 3.62 -7.08
N SER A 254 -6.37 3.08 -8.03
CA SER A 254 -6.27 3.64 -9.39
C SER A 254 -7.60 3.53 -10.15
N PHE A 255 -8.33 2.44 -9.96
CA PHE A 255 -9.64 2.24 -10.57
C PHE A 255 -10.65 3.29 -10.09
N ILE A 256 -10.73 3.56 -8.78
CA ILE A 256 -11.62 4.57 -8.21
C ILE A 256 -11.36 5.95 -8.86
N VAL A 257 -10.10 6.40 -8.90
CA VAL A 257 -9.77 7.74 -9.43
C VAL A 257 -10.08 7.85 -10.92
N ASN A 258 -9.79 6.82 -11.69
CA ASN A 258 -10.02 6.84 -13.15
C ASN A 258 -11.51 6.80 -13.52
N ASN A 259 -12.39 6.30 -12.62
CA ASN A 259 -13.80 6.08 -12.94
C ASN A 259 -14.77 6.89 -12.09
N LEU A 260 -14.28 7.68 -11.11
CA LEU A 260 -15.14 8.45 -10.22
C LEU A 260 -16.01 9.46 -10.99
N ASP A 261 -15.43 10.17 -11.94
CA ASP A 261 -16.13 11.20 -12.72
C ASP A 261 -17.20 10.57 -13.63
N SER A 262 -16.83 9.52 -14.37
CA SER A 262 -17.77 8.80 -15.26
C SER A 262 -18.92 8.13 -14.49
N SER A 263 -18.69 7.70 -13.24
CA SER A 263 -19.72 7.09 -12.42
C SER A 263 -20.88 8.05 -12.05
N GLN A 264 -20.64 9.36 -12.07
CA GLN A 264 -21.63 10.39 -11.73
C GLN A 264 -22.66 10.62 -12.84
N GLY A 265 -22.39 10.14 -14.06
CA GLY A 265 -23.33 10.23 -15.19
C GLY A 265 -24.50 9.25 -15.12
N ASP A 266 -24.47 8.28 -14.21
CA ASP A 266 -25.51 7.27 -14.02
C ASP A 266 -26.73 7.86 -13.28
N SER A 267 -27.87 7.95 -13.96
CA SER A 267 -29.14 8.44 -13.41
C SER A 267 -29.67 7.60 -12.25
N THR A 268 -29.28 6.33 -12.14
CA THR A 268 -29.67 5.41 -11.06
C THR A 268 -28.78 5.55 -9.83
N ASN A 269 -27.64 6.23 -9.92
CA ASN A 269 -26.56 6.28 -8.93
C ASN A 269 -25.92 4.92 -8.61
N MET A 270 -26.25 3.86 -9.34
CA MET A 270 -25.74 2.51 -9.06
C MET A 270 -24.21 2.43 -9.25
N SER A 271 -23.69 3.15 -10.25
CA SER A 271 -22.26 3.28 -10.53
C SER A 271 -21.51 3.96 -9.37
N VAL A 272 -22.10 5.00 -8.77
CA VAL A 272 -21.55 5.69 -7.57
C VAL A 272 -21.54 4.74 -6.37
N TYR A 273 -22.63 3.99 -6.16
CA TYR A 273 -22.69 2.98 -5.11
C TYR A 273 -21.66 1.87 -5.31
N ALA A 274 -21.38 1.50 -6.57
CA ALA A 274 -20.35 0.52 -6.91
C ALA A 274 -18.95 1.02 -6.58
N ILE A 275 -18.62 2.27 -6.92
CA ILE A 275 -17.35 2.89 -6.54
C ILE A 275 -17.21 2.99 -5.01
N ALA A 276 -18.29 3.33 -4.29
CA ALA A 276 -18.27 3.35 -2.82
C ALA A 276 -18.03 1.95 -2.24
N ALA A 277 -18.61 0.90 -2.83
CA ALA A 277 -18.36 -0.48 -2.43
C ALA A 277 -16.90 -0.90 -2.66
N VAL A 278 -16.31 -0.50 -3.79
CA VAL A 278 -14.88 -0.72 -4.09
C VAL A 278 -13.99 -0.02 -3.07
N ALA A 279 -14.31 1.24 -2.69
CA ALA A 279 -13.60 1.98 -1.67
C ALA A 279 -13.70 1.32 -0.27
N LEU A 280 -14.88 0.80 0.09
CA LEU A 280 -15.07 0.05 1.32
C LEU A 280 -14.18 -1.21 1.36
N VAL A 281 -14.09 -1.94 0.24
CA VAL A 281 -13.23 -3.13 0.14
C VAL A 281 -11.75 -2.76 0.29
N LEU A 282 -11.29 -1.67 -0.32
CA LEU A 282 -9.91 -1.19 -0.13
C LEU A 282 -9.64 -0.89 1.35
N PHE A 283 -10.57 -0.21 2.01
CA PHE A 283 -10.46 0.06 3.45
C PHE A 283 -10.35 -1.22 4.27
N LEU A 284 -11.21 -2.21 4.00
CA LEU A 284 -11.20 -3.50 4.71
C LEU A 284 -9.91 -4.29 4.46
N ILE A 285 -9.40 -4.32 3.22
CA ILE A 285 -8.12 -4.96 2.89
C ILE A 285 -6.99 -4.28 3.68
N THR A 286 -6.93 -2.95 3.65
CA THR A 286 -5.90 -2.19 4.36
C THR A 286 -5.97 -2.42 5.87
N LEU A 287 -7.17 -2.44 6.44
CA LEU A 287 -7.40 -2.73 7.85
C LEU A 287 -6.95 -4.16 8.21
N ALA A 288 -7.34 -5.15 7.41
CA ALA A 288 -6.98 -6.55 7.62
C ALA A 288 -5.46 -6.77 7.56
N VAL A 289 -4.80 -6.18 6.56
CA VAL A 289 -3.34 -6.24 6.40
C VAL A 289 -2.62 -5.60 7.58
N ASN A 290 -3.04 -4.39 7.99
CA ASN A 290 -2.45 -3.71 9.15
C ASN A 290 -2.70 -4.48 10.46
N ALA A 291 -3.88 -5.05 10.65
CA ALA A 291 -4.20 -5.88 11.81
C ALA A 291 -3.35 -7.16 11.85
N ALA A 292 -3.25 -7.89 10.74
CA ALA A 292 -2.42 -9.09 10.60
C ALA A 292 -0.94 -8.78 10.91
N ALA A 293 -0.42 -7.71 10.36
CA ALA A 293 0.95 -7.28 10.57
C ALA A 293 1.22 -6.89 12.04
N LYS A 294 0.27 -6.21 12.70
CA LYS A 294 0.37 -5.88 14.12
C LYS A 294 0.36 -7.15 15.01
N LEU A 295 -0.45 -8.14 14.66
CA LEU A 295 -0.47 -9.42 15.37
C LEU A 295 0.88 -10.16 15.24
N LEU A 296 1.47 -10.17 14.05
CA LEU A 296 2.78 -10.76 13.80
C LEU A 296 3.89 -10.04 14.59
N SER A 297 3.85 -8.70 14.67
CA SER A 297 4.82 -7.91 15.43
C SER A 297 4.67 -8.12 16.95
N SER A 298 3.46 -8.25 17.47
CA SER A 298 3.20 -8.46 18.91
C SER A 298 3.63 -9.85 19.37
N GLY A 299 3.47 -10.89 18.55
CA GLY A 299 3.98 -12.23 18.81
C GLY A 299 5.50 -12.26 18.98
N ALA A 300 6.23 -11.44 18.21
CA ALA A 300 7.68 -11.31 18.32
C ALA A 300 8.15 -10.67 19.65
N LEU A 301 7.30 -9.84 20.27
CA LEU A 301 7.58 -9.21 21.57
C LEU A 301 7.31 -10.15 22.76
N HIS A 302 6.35 -11.07 22.68
CA HIS A 302 5.99 -11.99 23.75
C HIS A 302 7.02 -13.11 23.99
N VAL A 303 7.75 -13.52 22.95
CA VAL A 303 8.84 -14.51 23.09
C VAL A 303 9.98 -13.98 23.97
N ARG A 304 10.22 -12.66 23.99
CA ARG A 304 11.26 -12.02 24.80
C ARG A 304 10.93 -11.97 26.30
N LYS A 305 9.64 -11.95 26.68
CA LYS A 305 9.22 -11.92 28.09
C LYS A 305 9.30 -13.29 28.81
N ARG A 306 9.50 -14.39 28.09
CA ARG A 306 9.64 -15.74 28.65
C ARG A 306 11.08 -16.20 28.89
N GLN A 307 12.08 -15.37 28.52
CA GLN A 307 13.50 -15.69 28.67
C GLN A 307 14.21 -14.86 29.77
N HIS A 308 13.45 -14.12 30.55
CA HIS A 308 13.89 -13.47 31.81
C HIS A 308 12.98 -13.97 32.98
#